data_ba7c7ad14a10fbb3ea02fd1509d90c9d
#
_entry.id   ba7c7ad14a10fbb3ea02fd1509d90c9d
#
_cell.length_a   1.000
_cell.length_b   1.000
_cell.length_c   1.000
_cell.angle_alpha   90.00
_cell.angle_beta   90.00
_cell.angle_gamma   90.00
#
_symmetry.space_group_name_H-M   'P 1'
#
loop_
_entity.id
_entity.type
_entity.pdbx_description
1 polymer ?
#
loop_
_entity_poly.entity_id
_entity_poly.type
_entity_poly.pdbx_seq_one_letter_code
_entity_poly.pdbx_strand_id
1 'polypeptide(L)'
;YLDIIRKAVEKELDIIAITDHNTVAGVAAIRQEIEWLTRLESEGRLRKEEKDRLEEWRRLANKVLVLPGFEFTATFGFHILGIFPPGTSVRELEHILLSLNVPPEKLDAGTTETGASTDVLTAYRVIREAGGIPIAAHANSTHGVAMRNFPFGGQTKIAYTQDPNLMALEVTDMESRSRHSTCRFFNGSKPEYPRRMHCIQSSDAHRLVADPKKPKRLGVGDRVTEMLLDEPSFQAIYNLFLSKHFDRIRPYRPKDKPVDHLAMARAEGPNAVQSFHESASRRGGRLGAILADVCAFANTDGGTIYVGASARKGRPKGLANPKQVEQEILQGIAERLTPPLEVKTEILRSEGANILRITVPEGSEKPYCLDGSKFYVRNDAETDLAVRDEIVALVLESMGKEAAKAPTKAPATEAPAGNGKSGRRRRRRRSSRSSGSSPSSEGQEAKRSQPQPRDEQAKEAQTREAKADPFYLPQIGVEIVESEKRNGVNYYAIRDLRNGRVVTNVTRQSARKLWNYAIAQAEDNPVSPEKVQWKGDVGLVRVEKRAGKVRYDLALKEGKNIRVFYGVTQDGMEGPWAQFVKKNEAAAE
;
A
#
# COMPACT_ATOMS: atom_id res chain seq x y z
N TYR A 1 -15.46 -0.90 31.45
CA TYR A 1 -14.34 -1.29 30.58
C TYR A 1 -13.71 -2.61 31.01
N LEU A 2 -13.59 -2.93 32.29
CA LEU A 2 -13.06 -4.22 32.77
C LEU A 2 -13.78 -5.40 32.08
N ASP A 3 -15.09 -5.34 31.91
CA ASP A 3 -15.88 -6.38 31.25
C ASP A 3 -15.53 -6.53 29.73
N ILE A 4 -15.13 -5.42 29.09
CA ILE A 4 -14.64 -5.48 27.70
C ILE A 4 -13.36 -6.32 27.63
N ILE A 5 -12.42 -6.09 28.55
CA ILE A 5 -11.15 -6.83 28.58
C ILE A 5 -11.36 -8.28 29.01
N ARG A 6 -12.27 -8.54 29.97
CA ARG A 6 -12.71 -9.93 30.29
C ARG A 6 -13.21 -10.64 29.04
N LYS A 7 -14.07 -9.96 28.27
CA LYS A 7 -14.64 -10.51 27.05
C LYS A 7 -13.60 -10.75 25.97
N ALA A 8 -12.61 -9.84 25.84
CA ALA A 8 -11.48 -10.03 24.94
C ALA A 8 -10.67 -11.28 25.30
N VAL A 9 -10.36 -11.51 26.60
CA VAL A 9 -9.68 -12.72 27.08
C VAL A 9 -10.54 -13.98 26.87
N GLU A 10 -11.85 -13.91 27.11
CA GLU A 10 -12.78 -15.02 26.86
C GLU A 10 -12.80 -15.43 25.38
N LYS A 11 -12.68 -14.43 24.49
CA LYS A 11 -12.62 -14.63 23.03
C LYS A 11 -11.21 -14.95 22.50
N GLU A 12 -10.26 -15.18 23.40
CA GLU A 12 -8.85 -15.49 23.07
C GLU A 12 -8.20 -14.42 22.17
N LEU A 13 -8.50 -13.13 22.38
CA LEU A 13 -7.85 -12.05 21.66
C LEU A 13 -6.49 -11.75 22.28
N ASP A 14 -5.44 -11.60 21.45
CA ASP A 14 -4.12 -11.17 21.90
C ASP A 14 -4.04 -9.64 22.02
N ILE A 15 -4.78 -8.91 21.18
CA ILE A 15 -4.78 -7.46 21.09
C ILE A 15 -6.21 -6.94 20.93
N ILE A 16 -6.54 -5.86 21.64
CA ILE A 16 -7.77 -5.09 21.45
C ILE A 16 -7.45 -3.60 21.44
N ALA A 17 -8.14 -2.82 20.62
CA ALA A 17 -8.10 -1.36 20.65
C ALA A 17 -9.40 -0.81 21.25
N ILE A 18 -9.28 0.18 22.12
CA ILE A 18 -10.41 0.97 22.63
C ILE A 18 -10.48 2.24 21.79
N THR A 19 -11.55 2.38 21.01
CA THR A 19 -11.68 3.42 19.99
C THR A 19 -13.07 4.05 20.05
N ASP A 20 -13.37 4.74 21.15
CA ASP A 20 -14.65 5.44 21.34
C ASP A 20 -14.79 6.59 20.32
N HIS A 21 -16.03 6.93 19.93
CA HIS A 21 -16.30 7.98 18.94
C HIS A 21 -15.90 9.37 19.43
N ASN A 22 -14.94 10.00 18.76
CA ASN A 22 -14.46 11.36 18.99
C ASN A 22 -14.04 11.66 20.44
N THR A 23 -13.70 10.63 21.22
CA THR A 23 -13.29 10.73 22.61
C THR A 23 -12.26 9.68 22.96
N VAL A 24 -11.55 9.92 24.05
CA VAL A 24 -10.65 8.96 24.70
C VAL A 24 -11.05 8.71 26.16
N ALA A 25 -12.28 9.09 26.52
CA ALA A 25 -12.81 8.96 27.89
C ALA A 25 -12.76 7.51 28.41
N GLY A 26 -12.97 6.52 27.53
CA GLY A 26 -12.83 5.10 27.85
C GLY A 26 -11.42 4.70 28.24
N VAL A 27 -10.43 5.15 27.47
CA VAL A 27 -9.01 4.93 27.78
C VAL A 27 -8.63 5.65 29.08
N ALA A 28 -9.11 6.88 29.28
CA ALA A 28 -8.90 7.66 30.50
C ALA A 28 -9.47 6.93 31.72
N ALA A 29 -10.70 6.43 31.64
CA ALA A 29 -11.35 5.71 32.72
C ALA A 29 -10.60 4.44 33.15
N ILE A 30 -10.12 3.65 32.17
CA ILE A 30 -9.28 2.46 32.43
C ILE A 30 -8.02 2.85 33.20
N ARG A 31 -7.30 3.86 32.73
CA ARG A 31 -6.02 4.27 33.33
C ARG A 31 -6.22 4.88 34.73
N GLN A 32 -7.20 5.74 34.87
CA GLN A 32 -7.53 6.36 36.17
C GLN A 32 -7.93 5.32 37.22
N GLU A 33 -8.70 4.30 36.83
CA GLU A 33 -9.07 3.24 37.75
C GLU A 33 -7.84 2.44 38.23
N ILE A 34 -6.97 2.04 37.27
CA ILE A 34 -5.75 1.28 37.60
C ILE A 34 -4.80 2.12 38.44
N GLU A 35 -4.61 3.40 38.10
CA GLU A 35 -3.75 4.33 38.85
C GLU A 35 -4.28 4.56 40.26
N TRP A 36 -5.57 4.79 40.39
CA TRP A 36 -6.24 4.98 41.69
C TRP A 36 -6.09 3.75 42.58
N LEU A 37 -6.38 2.56 42.07
CA LEU A 37 -6.26 1.32 42.84
C LEU A 37 -4.79 1.05 43.23
N THR A 38 -3.84 1.30 42.33
CA THR A 38 -2.41 1.15 42.61
C THR A 38 -1.93 2.13 43.70
N ARG A 39 -2.44 3.36 43.71
CA ARG A 39 -2.16 4.34 44.74
C ARG A 39 -2.71 3.90 46.08
N LEU A 40 -3.98 3.44 46.16
CA LEU A 40 -4.55 2.91 47.40
C LEU A 40 -3.75 1.69 47.90
N GLU A 41 -3.24 0.83 47.04
CA GLU A 41 -2.38 -0.28 47.42
C GLU A 41 -1.08 0.22 48.05
N SER A 42 -0.41 1.19 47.44
CA SER A 42 0.85 1.75 47.98
C SER A 42 0.67 2.44 49.33
N GLU A 43 -0.53 2.97 49.59
CA GLU A 43 -0.90 3.59 50.86
C GLU A 43 -1.44 2.57 51.89
N GLY A 44 -1.56 1.29 51.56
CA GLY A 44 -2.10 0.23 52.40
C GLY A 44 -3.60 0.39 52.70
N ARG A 45 -4.34 1.04 51.83
CA ARG A 45 -5.74 1.46 52.03
C ARG A 45 -6.77 0.70 51.19
N LEU A 46 -6.32 -0.28 50.38
CA LEU A 46 -7.21 -1.11 49.57
C LEU A 46 -8.18 -1.92 50.43
N ARG A 47 -9.47 -1.86 50.09
CA ARG A 47 -10.47 -2.82 50.54
C ARG A 47 -10.31 -4.14 49.79
N LYS A 48 -10.93 -5.19 50.31
CA LYS A 48 -10.84 -6.52 49.72
C LYS A 48 -11.28 -6.54 48.25
N GLU A 49 -12.45 -5.97 47.97
CA GLU A 49 -13.02 -5.91 46.62
C GLU A 49 -12.15 -5.10 45.65
N GLU A 50 -11.53 -4.01 46.14
CA GLU A 50 -10.61 -3.17 45.36
C GLU A 50 -9.31 -3.91 45.07
N LYS A 51 -8.81 -4.70 46.02
CA LYS A 51 -7.63 -5.56 45.82
C LYS A 51 -7.91 -6.64 44.77
N ASP A 52 -9.03 -7.35 44.91
CA ASP A 52 -9.43 -8.39 43.96
C ASP A 52 -9.58 -7.78 42.53
N ARG A 53 -10.09 -6.56 42.44
CA ARG A 53 -10.26 -5.83 41.19
C ARG A 53 -8.92 -5.42 40.55
N LEU A 54 -7.96 -4.93 41.35
CA LEU A 54 -6.64 -4.58 40.88
C LEU A 54 -5.85 -5.83 40.42
N GLU A 55 -5.92 -6.92 41.16
CA GLU A 55 -5.33 -8.20 40.81
C GLU A 55 -5.92 -8.71 39.49
N GLU A 56 -7.22 -8.54 39.28
CA GLU A 56 -7.86 -8.90 38.03
C GLU A 56 -7.37 -8.04 36.86
N TRP A 57 -7.27 -6.71 37.00
CA TRP A 57 -6.69 -5.83 35.97
C TRP A 57 -5.30 -6.30 35.57
N ARG A 58 -4.44 -6.59 36.54
CA ARG A 58 -3.08 -7.09 36.28
C ARG A 58 -3.08 -8.43 35.54
N ARG A 59 -3.94 -9.34 35.96
CA ARG A 59 -4.09 -10.65 35.34
C ARG A 59 -4.56 -10.55 33.88
N LEU A 60 -5.51 -9.66 33.60
CA LEU A 60 -6.04 -9.45 32.24
C LEU A 60 -5.03 -8.73 31.35
N ALA A 61 -4.35 -7.69 31.87
CA ALA A 61 -3.32 -6.94 31.13
C ALA A 61 -2.12 -7.83 30.70
N ASN A 62 -1.85 -8.91 31.45
CA ASN A 62 -0.84 -9.88 31.04
C ASN A 62 -1.31 -10.84 29.92
N LYS A 63 -2.59 -10.85 29.58
CA LYS A 63 -3.16 -11.76 28.58
C LYS A 63 -3.54 -11.05 27.29
N VAL A 64 -3.92 -9.79 27.36
CA VAL A 64 -4.42 -9.00 26.22
C VAL A 64 -3.73 -7.64 26.21
N LEU A 65 -3.09 -7.31 25.08
CA LEU A 65 -2.57 -5.98 24.86
C LEU A 65 -3.73 -5.02 24.55
N VAL A 66 -3.90 -4.00 25.35
CA VAL A 66 -4.92 -2.96 25.15
C VAL A 66 -4.27 -1.74 24.50
N LEU A 67 -4.66 -1.44 23.29
CA LEU A 67 -4.17 -0.28 22.54
C LEU A 67 -5.16 0.90 22.74
N PRO A 68 -4.65 2.09 23.08
CA PRO A 68 -5.47 3.29 23.14
C PRO A 68 -5.73 3.84 21.74
N GLY A 69 -6.88 4.44 21.54
CA GLY A 69 -7.24 5.05 20.27
C GLY A 69 -8.55 5.81 20.35
N PHE A 70 -9.05 6.18 19.20
CA PHE A 70 -10.36 6.81 19.00
C PHE A 70 -10.89 6.50 17.59
N GLU A 71 -12.20 6.61 17.41
CA GLU A 71 -12.84 6.63 16.11
C GLU A 71 -13.27 8.07 15.79
N PHE A 72 -12.54 8.71 14.90
CA PHE A 72 -12.78 10.10 14.50
C PHE A 72 -13.83 10.18 13.41
N THR A 73 -14.81 11.09 13.56
CA THR A 73 -15.81 11.40 12.53
C THR A 73 -15.34 12.62 11.72
N ALA A 74 -14.83 12.40 10.53
CA ALA A 74 -14.43 13.45 9.59
C ALA A 74 -15.64 14.11 8.90
N THR A 75 -15.38 15.17 8.12
CA THR A 75 -16.40 15.80 7.27
C THR A 75 -17.13 14.77 6.42
N PHE A 76 -18.42 15.03 6.16
CA PHE A 76 -19.35 14.11 5.51
C PHE A 76 -19.65 12.81 6.27
N GLY A 77 -19.23 12.70 7.53
CA GLY A 77 -19.51 11.56 8.39
C GLY A 77 -18.66 10.32 8.10
N PHE A 78 -17.49 10.46 7.50
CA PHE A 78 -16.54 9.36 7.35
C PHE A 78 -15.84 9.06 8.66
N HIS A 79 -15.71 7.77 8.99
CA HIS A 79 -15.09 7.33 10.22
C HIS A 79 -13.64 6.85 9.98
N ILE A 80 -12.75 7.27 10.89
CA ILE A 80 -11.32 6.97 10.84
C ILE A 80 -10.86 6.53 12.22
N LEU A 81 -10.29 5.34 12.31
CA LEU A 81 -9.64 4.87 13.53
C LEU A 81 -8.24 5.46 13.62
N GLY A 82 -7.92 6.03 14.77
CA GLY A 82 -6.56 6.35 15.18
C GLY A 82 -6.16 5.42 16.33
N ILE A 83 -5.20 4.52 16.08
CA ILE A 83 -4.70 3.58 17.09
C ILE A 83 -3.27 3.98 17.44
N PHE A 84 -2.94 3.97 18.74
CA PHE A 84 -1.67 4.50 19.23
C PHE A 84 -0.90 3.50 20.11
N PRO A 85 0.41 3.72 20.33
CA PRO A 85 1.20 2.93 21.27
C PRO A 85 0.59 2.90 22.67
N PRO A 86 0.75 1.81 23.43
CA PRO A 86 0.20 1.71 24.80
C PRO A 86 0.65 2.82 25.74
N GLY A 87 1.86 3.37 25.51
CA GLY A 87 2.43 4.46 26.33
C GLY A 87 1.91 5.87 26.01
N THR A 88 1.15 6.06 24.91
CA THR A 88 0.63 7.39 24.56
C THR A 88 -0.31 7.90 25.64
N SER A 89 -0.05 9.07 26.19
CA SER A 89 -0.85 9.62 27.29
C SER A 89 -2.26 10.06 26.84
N VAL A 90 -3.21 10.13 27.77
CA VAL A 90 -4.57 10.64 27.49
C VAL A 90 -4.49 12.07 26.95
N ARG A 91 -3.63 12.90 27.52
CA ARG A 91 -3.45 14.30 27.08
C ARG A 91 -2.95 14.42 25.63
N GLU A 92 -2.04 13.54 25.22
CA GLU A 92 -1.58 13.50 23.81
C GLU A 92 -2.71 13.11 22.88
N LEU A 93 -3.52 12.12 23.25
CA LEU A 93 -4.68 11.69 22.46
C LEU A 93 -5.76 12.79 22.37
N GLU A 94 -6.06 13.47 23.49
CA GLU A 94 -6.96 14.62 23.51
C GLU A 94 -6.44 15.77 22.64
N HIS A 95 -5.13 16.04 22.70
CA HIS A 95 -4.50 17.06 21.86
C HIS A 95 -4.63 16.72 20.37
N ILE A 96 -4.53 15.47 20.00
CA ILE A 96 -4.74 15.02 18.61
C ILE A 96 -6.20 15.27 18.20
N LEU A 97 -7.18 14.92 19.04
CA LEU A 97 -8.60 15.18 18.75
C LEU A 97 -8.89 16.69 18.63
N LEU A 98 -8.30 17.53 19.49
CA LEU A 98 -8.39 18.99 19.38
C LEU A 98 -7.77 19.49 18.07
N SER A 99 -6.63 18.95 17.67
CA SER A 99 -5.96 19.27 16.39
C SER A 99 -6.80 18.82 15.17
N LEU A 100 -7.70 17.86 15.36
CA LEU A 100 -8.70 17.43 14.40
C LEU A 100 -10.00 18.27 14.47
N ASN A 101 -10.00 19.38 15.21
CA ASN A 101 -11.12 20.28 15.41
C ASN A 101 -12.34 19.61 16.10
N VAL A 102 -12.12 18.63 16.95
CA VAL A 102 -13.15 18.19 17.91
C VAL A 102 -13.31 19.28 18.95
N PRO A 103 -14.51 19.83 19.17
CA PRO A 103 -14.71 20.89 20.17
C PRO A 103 -14.35 20.41 21.59
N PRO A 104 -13.65 21.24 22.41
CA PRO A 104 -13.22 20.82 23.74
C PRO A 104 -14.36 20.30 24.62
N GLU A 105 -15.54 20.94 24.55
CA GLU A 105 -16.74 20.56 25.28
C GLU A 105 -17.38 19.24 24.80
N LYS A 106 -16.90 18.69 23.70
CA LYS A 106 -17.37 17.43 23.13
C LYS A 106 -16.43 16.25 23.39
N LEU A 107 -15.23 16.50 23.92
CA LEU A 107 -14.21 15.45 24.13
C LEU A 107 -14.69 14.32 25.04
N ASP A 108 -15.56 14.64 26.03
CA ASP A 108 -16.11 13.65 26.96
C ASP A 108 -17.44 13.04 26.49
N ALA A 109 -18.07 13.63 25.48
CA ALA A 109 -19.41 13.24 25.05
C ALA A 109 -19.47 11.92 24.28
N GLY A 110 -18.41 11.57 23.53
CA GLY A 110 -18.31 10.31 22.81
C GLY A 110 -19.40 10.11 21.74
N THR A 111 -19.72 11.13 20.95
CA THR A 111 -20.80 11.07 19.97
C THR A 111 -20.27 11.14 18.53
N THR A 112 -20.97 10.50 17.58
CA THR A 112 -20.71 10.61 16.15
C THR A 112 -21.14 11.96 15.55
N GLU A 113 -21.92 12.76 16.30
CA GLU A 113 -22.52 14.03 15.85
C GLU A 113 -21.65 15.26 16.19
N THR A 114 -20.37 15.08 16.43
CA THR A 114 -19.48 16.19 16.86
C THR A 114 -19.31 17.28 15.82
N GLY A 115 -19.63 17.03 14.56
CA GLY A 115 -19.53 18.03 13.50
C GLY A 115 -18.09 18.52 13.28
N ALA A 116 -17.11 17.64 13.42
CA ALA A 116 -15.72 18.00 13.18
C ALA A 116 -15.56 18.57 11.76
N SER A 117 -14.86 19.68 11.65
CA SER A 117 -14.64 20.36 10.37
C SER A 117 -13.44 19.84 9.59
N THR A 118 -12.73 18.84 10.12
CA THR A 118 -11.52 18.28 9.53
C THR A 118 -11.85 17.22 8.50
N ASP A 119 -11.21 17.31 7.34
CA ASP A 119 -11.36 16.35 6.26
C ASP A 119 -10.57 15.04 6.50
N VAL A 120 -10.90 14.02 5.69
CA VAL A 120 -10.34 12.67 5.79
C VAL A 120 -8.81 12.65 5.63
N LEU A 121 -8.26 13.39 4.66
CA LEU A 121 -6.81 13.38 4.35
C LEU A 121 -6.00 14.05 5.46
N THR A 122 -6.52 15.16 5.98
CA THR A 122 -5.94 15.84 7.15
C THR A 122 -5.96 14.93 8.38
N ALA A 123 -7.04 14.18 8.60
CA ALA A 123 -7.12 13.23 9.72
C ALA A 123 -6.08 12.11 9.59
N TYR A 124 -5.91 11.51 8.42
CA TYR A 124 -4.85 10.51 8.19
C TYR A 124 -3.47 11.07 8.51
N ARG A 125 -3.17 12.27 8.00
CA ARG A 125 -1.87 12.92 8.21
C ARG A 125 -1.62 13.21 9.69
N VAL A 126 -2.55 13.83 10.39
CA VAL A 126 -2.41 14.19 11.80
C VAL A 126 -2.20 12.94 12.67
N ILE A 127 -3.01 11.88 12.47
CA ILE A 127 -2.86 10.61 13.21
C ILE A 127 -1.48 10.00 12.92
N ARG A 128 -1.04 10.04 11.65
CA ARG A 128 0.23 9.47 11.22
C ARG A 128 1.44 10.23 11.80
N GLU A 129 1.41 11.56 11.76
CA GLU A 129 2.45 12.44 12.31
C GLU A 129 2.57 12.31 13.83
N ALA A 130 1.45 12.02 14.52
CA ALA A 130 1.42 11.73 15.95
C ALA A 130 1.90 10.29 16.29
N GLY A 131 2.42 9.52 15.31
CA GLY A 131 2.91 8.16 15.53
C GLY A 131 1.82 7.09 15.62
N GLY A 132 0.58 7.42 15.27
CA GLY A 132 -0.56 6.50 15.25
C GLY A 132 -0.68 5.71 13.94
N ILE A 133 -1.59 4.75 13.95
CA ILE A 133 -2.02 3.95 12.80
C ILE A 133 -3.40 4.47 12.35
N PRO A 134 -3.50 5.25 11.26
CA PRO A 134 -4.78 5.62 10.68
C PRO A 134 -5.35 4.49 9.85
N ILE A 135 -6.59 4.10 10.18
CA ILE A 135 -7.34 3.05 9.48
C ILE A 135 -8.70 3.62 9.07
N ALA A 136 -9.09 3.43 7.82
CA ALA A 136 -10.43 3.79 7.40
C ALA A 136 -11.43 2.79 7.99
N ALA A 137 -12.26 3.24 8.93
CA ALA A 137 -13.23 2.39 9.63
C ALA A 137 -14.30 1.90 8.66
N HIS A 138 -14.73 0.62 8.84
CA HIS A 138 -15.78 -0.04 8.03
C HIS A 138 -15.89 0.53 6.59
N ALA A 139 -14.74 0.60 5.90
CA ALA A 139 -14.51 1.36 4.66
C ALA A 139 -15.55 1.12 3.55
N ASN A 140 -16.17 -0.05 3.52
CA ASN A 140 -17.18 -0.45 2.53
C ASN A 140 -18.64 -0.27 3.03
N SER A 141 -18.84 0.38 4.18
CA SER A 141 -20.15 0.73 4.72
C SER A 141 -20.64 2.12 4.29
N THR A 142 -21.79 2.57 4.83
CA THR A 142 -22.36 3.90 4.55
C THR A 142 -21.50 5.08 5.02
N HIS A 143 -20.71 4.90 6.06
CA HIS A 143 -19.79 5.91 6.62
C HIS A 143 -18.34 5.61 6.25
N GLY A 144 -18.12 4.71 5.28
CA GLY A 144 -16.81 4.26 4.85
C GLY A 144 -16.33 4.93 3.58
N VAL A 145 -15.05 5.24 3.49
CA VAL A 145 -14.41 5.96 2.38
C VAL A 145 -14.44 5.20 1.04
N ALA A 146 -14.66 3.88 1.05
CA ALA A 146 -14.73 3.02 -0.12
C ALA A 146 -16.18 2.70 -0.57
N MET A 147 -17.16 3.40 -0.05
CA MET A 147 -18.57 3.20 -0.30
C MET A 147 -18.94 3.21 -1.79
N ARG A 148 -19.73 2.21 -2.24
CA ARG A 148 -20.02 2.01 -3.66
C ARG A 148 -20.98 3.02 -4.28
N ASN A 149 -21.90 3.58 -3.50
CA ASN A 149 -23.01 4.42 -3.99
C ASN A 149 -22.93 5.86 -3.49
N PHE A 150 -21.74 6.37 -3.19
CA PHE A 150 -21.59 7.73 -2.73
C PHE A 150 -21.66 8.71 -3.93
N PRO A 151 -22.37 9.84 -3.80
CA PRO A 151 -22.59 10.78 -4.91
C PRO A 151 -21.33 11.55 -5.33
N PHE A 152 -20.26 11.51 -4.54
CA PHE A 152 -18.98 12.12 -4.91
C PHE A 152 -18.25 11.27 -5.95
N GLY A 153 -17.59 11.94 -6.90
CA GLY A 153 -16.90 11.31 -8.02
C GLY A 153 -15.78 10.36 -7.61
N GLY A 154 -15.36 9.53 -8.53
CA GLY A 154 -14.28 8.54 -8.34
C GLY A 154 -12.99 9.13 -7.79
N GLN A 155 -12.68 10.40 -8.09
CA GLN A 155 -11.48 11.11 -7.63
C GLN A 155 -11.40 11.21 -6.09
N THR A 156 -12.50 11.54 -5.41
CA THR A 156 -12.55 11.61 -3.94
C THR A 156 -12.30 10.23 -3.32
N LYS A 157 -12.88 9.19 -3.90
CA LYS A 157 -12.67 7.81 -3.45
C LYS A 157 -11.21 7.38 -3.64
N ILE A 158 -10.61 7.73 -4.79
CA ILE A 158 -9.19 7.49 -5.05
C ILE A 158 -8.35 8.22 -4.01
N ALA A 159 -8.55 9.53 -3.83
CA ALA A 159 -7.81 10.31 -2.84
C ALA A 159 -7.89 9.69 -1.43
N TYR A 160 -9.10 9.33 -0.98
CA TYR A 160 -9.31 8.82 0.38
C TYR A 160 -8.80 7.40 0.60
N THR A 161 -8.74 6.55 -0.43
CA THR A 161 -8.28 5.16 -0.29
C THR A 161 -6.83 4.93 -0.72
N GLN A 162 -6.22 5.90 -1.43
CA GLN A 162 -4.85 5.78 -1.92
C GLN A 162 -3.87 6.77 -1.26
N ASP A 163 -4.35 7.56 -0.27
CA ASP A 163 -3.50 8.48 0.48
C ASP A 163 -2.33 7.75 1.17
N PRO A 164 -1.09 8.24 1.05
CA PRO A 164 0.09 7.58 1.61
C PRO A 164 0.07 7.46 3.14
N ASN A 165 -0.67 8.32 3.84
CA ASN A 165 -0.79 8.26 5.28
C ASN A 165 -1.77 7.18 5.74
N LEU A 166 -2.78 6.80 4.94
CA LEU A 166 -3.69 5.71 5.28
C LEU A 166 -2.95 4.37 5.30
N MET A 167 -3.04 3.62 6.40
CA MET A 167 -2.30 2.37 6.57
C MET A 167 -3.10 1.13 6.26
N ALA A 168 -4.39 1.09 6.59
CA ALA A 168 -5.26 -0.05 6.32
C ALA A 168 -6.71 0.37 6.09
N LEU A 169 -7.48 -0.55 5.49
CA LEU A 169 -8.94 -0.47 5.38
C LEU A 169 -9.56 -1.51 6.31
N GLU A 170 -10.40 -1.09 7.22
CA GLU A 170 -11.28 -2.01 7.91
C GLU A 170 -12.48 -2.32 7.00
N VAL A 171 -12.77 -3.59 6.79
CA VAL A 171 -13.80 -4.03 5.84
C VAL A 171 -14.74 -5.06 6.47
N THR A 172 -15.99 -5.09 6.02
CA THR A 172 -17.01 -6.00 6.53
C THR A 172 -17.15 -7.27 5.69
N ASP A 173 -16.43 -7.36 4.58
CA ASP A 173 -16.53 -8.44 3.58
C ASP A 173 -15.20 -9.18 3.34
N MET A 174 -14.27 -9.16 4.32
CA MET A 174 -12.96 -9.81 4.19
C MET A 174 -13.07 -11.32 3.93
N GLU A 175 -14.09 -11.98 4.49
CA GLU A 175 -14.34 -13.41 4.29
C GLU A 175 -15.00 -13.74 2.95
N SER A 176 -15.44 -12.74 2.21
CA SER A 176 -16.15 -12.93 0.95
C SER A 176 -15.23 -13.48 -0.13
N ARG A 177 -15.65 -14.59 -0.75
CA ARG A 177 -14.97 -15.16 -1.92
C ARG A 177 -15.33 -14.46 -3.24
N SER A 178 -16.18 -13.45 -3.20
CA SER A 178 -16.57 -12.68 -4.38
C SER A 178 -15.37 -11.97 -4.99
N ARG A 179 -15.26 -11.99 -6.32
CA ARG A 179 -14.28 -11.16 -7.05
C ARG A 179 -14.49 -9.66 -6.83
N HIS A 180 -15.65 -9.27 -6.29
CA HIS A 180 -16.02 -7.90 -5.97
C HIS A 180 -15.88 -7.56 -4.49
N SER A 181 -15.23 -8.42 -3.66
CA SER A 181 -14.93 -8.07 -2.28
C SER A 181 -14.01 -6.87 -2.21
N THR A 182 -14.11 -6.11 -1.12
CA THR A 182 -13.35 -4.86 -0.94
C THR A 182 -11.84 -5.09 -1.00
N CYS A 183 -11.34 -6.16 -0.36
CA CYS A 183 -9.91 -6.50 -0.39
C CYS A 183 -9.41 -6.79 -1.82
N ARG A 184 -10.24 -7.45 -2.65
CA ARG A 184 -9.88 -7.73 -4.04
C ARG A 184 -10.00 -6.50 -4.93
N PHE A 185 -10.88 -5.58 -4.58
CA PHE A 185 -11.00 -4.31 -5.29
C PHE A 185 -9.74 -3.44 -5.11
N PHE A 186 -9.17 -3.41 -3.89
CA PHE A 186 -7.98 -2.62 -3.55
C PHE A 186 -6.69 -3.46 -3.52
N ASN A 187 -6.59 -4.44 -4.41
CA ASN A 187 -5.42 -5.31 -4.52
C ASN A 187 -4.26 -4.71 -5.36
N GLY A 188 -4.37 -3.46 -5.80
CA GLY A 188 -3.37 -2.80 -6.62
C GLY A 188 -3.43 -3.11 -8.11
N SER A 189 -4.38 -3.96 -8.57
CA SER A 189 -4.49 -4.33 -9.99
C SER A 189 -5.20 -3.28 -10.85
N LYS A 190 -5.78 -2.26 -10.24
CA LYS A 190 -6.52 -1.19 -10.96
C LYS A 190 -5.66 0.05 -11.07
N PRO A 191 -5.56 0.67 -12.26
CA PRO A 191 -4.75 1.87 -12.47
C PRO A 191 -5.12 3.03 -11.53
N GLU A 192 -6.41 3.20 -11.22
CA GLU A 192 -6.90 4.25 -10.33
C GLU A 192 -6.61 3.93 -8.86
N TYR A 193 -6.32 2.65 -8.53
CA TYR A 193 -6.01 2.15 -7.20
C TYR A 193 -4.72 1.32 -7.23
N PRO A 194 -3.58 1.93 -7.64
CA PRO A 194 -2.32 1.21 -7.85
C PRO A 194 -1.69 0.72 -6.54
N ARG A 195 -2.01 1.38 -5.42
CA ARG A 195 -1.57 0.96 -4.11
C ARG A 195 -2.46 -0.16 -3.59
N ARG A 196 -1.89 -1.35 -3.42
CA ARG A 196 -2.55 -2.43 -2.69
C ARG A 196 -2.72 -2.02 -1.24
N MET A 197 -3.93 -2.19 -0.70
CA MET A 197 -4.26 -1.82 0.67
C MET A 197 -4.26 -3.04 1.58
N HIS A 198 -3.70 -2.89 2.78
CA HIS A 198 -3.96 -3.81 3.86
C HIS A 198 -5.43 -3.74 4.24
N CYS A 199 -6.07 -4.90 4.35
CA CYS A 199 -7.46 -5.00 4.78
C CYS A 199 -7.51 -5.77 6.09
N ILE A 200 -8.27 -5.26 7.04
CA ILE A 200 -8.60 -5.93 8.30
C ILE A 200 -10.11 -6.00 8.47
N GLN A 201 -10.56 -6.79 9.41
CA GLN A 201 -11.94 -6.78 9.90
C GLN A 201 -11.93 -6.69 11.42
N SER A 202 -12.89 -5.98 11.99
CA SER A 202 -13.14 -5.92 13.42
C SER A 202 -14.63 -6.08 13.71
N SER A 203 -14.97 -6.24 14.96
CA SER A 203 -16.38 -6.37 15.36
C SER A 203 -17.13 -5.04 15.38
N ASP A 204 -16.44 -3.89 15.43
CA ASP A 204 -17.08 -2.58 15.58
C ASP A 204 -18.11 -2.63 16.71
N ALA A 205 -17.65 -3.11 17.89
CA ALA A 205 -18.53 -3.57 18.96
C ALA A 205 -18.90 -2.44 19.91
N HIS A 206 -20.17 -2.07 19.90
CA HIS A 206 -20.79 -1.15 20.89
C HIS A 206 -21.42 -1.88 22.07
N ARG A 207 -21.13 -3.18 22.25
CA ARG A 207 -21.70 -4.06 23.27
C ARG A 207 -20.83 -5.29 23.51
N LEU A 208 -20.99 -5.89 24.68
CA LEU A 208 -20.23 -7.09 25.05
C LEU A 208 -20.63 -8.33 24.25
N VAL A 209 -21.91 -8.45 23.91
CA VAL A 209 -22.50 -9.63 23.23
C VAL A 209 -23.34 -9.18 22.04
N ALA A 210 -23.32 -9.94 20.94
CA ALA A 210 -24.12 -9.67 19.75
C ALA A 210 -25.62 -9.51 20.07
N ASP A 211 -26.30 -8.66 19.29
CA ASP A 211 -27.75 -8.47 19.40
C ASP A 211 -28.49 -9.61 18.69
N PRO A 212 -29.23 -10.47 19.43
CA PRO A 212 -29.91 -11.60 18.80
C PRO A 212 -30.96 -11.18 17.76
N LYS A 213 -31.51 -9.97 17.90
CA LYS A 213 -32.53 -9.42 16.99
C LYS A 213 -31.95 -8.70 15.80
N LYS A 214 -30.67 -8.30 15.87
CA LYS A 214 -29.97 -7.52 14.84
C LYS A 214 -28.59 -8.14 14.57
N PRO A 215 -28.49 -9.20 13.74
CA PRO A 215 -27.23 -9.96 13.53
C PRO A 215 -26.03 -9.13 13.05
N LYS A 216 -26.28 -7.94 12.53
CA LYS A 216 -25.20 -7.00 12.12
C LYS A 216 -24.58 -6.26 13.32
N ARG A 217 -25.22 -6.28 14.51
CA ARG A 217 -24.70 -5.64 15.73
C ARG A 217 -23.91 -6.67 16.51
N LEU A 218 -22.62 -6.70 16.24
CA LEU A 218 -21.68 -7.65 16.81
C LEU A 218 -21.31 -7.28 18.26
N GLY A 219 -20.91 -8.26 19.03
CA GLY A 219 -20.24 -8.12 20.31
C GLY A 219 -18.73 -8.13 20.19
N VAL A 220 -18.05 -7.91 21.30
CA VAL A 220 -16.58 -7.94 21.37
C VAL A 220 -16.06 -9.31 20.92
N GLY A 221 -15.16 -9.31 19.92
CA GLY A 221 -14.50 -10.49 19.39
C GLY A 221 -15.37 -11.38 18.49
N ASP A 222 -16.55 -10.93 18.04
CA ASP A 222 -17.40 -11.71 17.12
C ASP A 222 -16.90 -11.66 15.67
N ARG A 223 -16.07 -10.69 15.32
CA ARG A 223 -15.35 -10.61 14.04
C ARG A 223 -13.94 -10.11 14.28
N VAL A 224 -12.95 -10.91 13.90
CA VAL A 224 -11.55 -10.72 14.29
C VAL A 224 -10.64 -10.90 13.08
N THR A 225 -9.54 -10.18 13.07
CA THR A 225 -8.44 -10.36 12.12
C THR A 225 -7.31 -11.13 12.79
N GLU A 226 -6.76 -12.08 12.09
CA GLU A 226 -5.56 -12.79 12.46
C GLU A 226 -4.35 -12.21 11.70
N MET A 227 -3.31 -11.84 12.43
CA MET A 227 -2.08 -11.27 11.90
C MET A 227 -0.89 -12.13 12.29
N LEU A 228 -0.03 -12.46 11.33
CA LEU A 228 1.23 -13.14 11.60
C LEU A 228 2.28 -12.09 12.00
N LEU A 229 2.48 -11.95 13.29
CA LEU A 229 3.43 -11.01 13.90
C LEU A 229 4.57 -11.78 14.58
N ASP A 230 5.73 -11.14 14.70
CA ASP A 230 6.85 -11.70 15.45
C ASP A 230 6.55 -11.66 16.97
N GLU A 231 5.79 -10.65 17.42
CA GLU A 231 5.27 -10.48 18.78
C GLU A 231 3.96 -9.69 18.76
N PRO A 232 3.05 -9.88 19.74
CA PRO A 232 1.82 -9.11 19.84
C PRO A 232 2.10 -7.70 20.37
N SER A 233 2.53 -6.78 19.49
CA SER A 233 2.88 -5.40 19.86
C SER A 233 2.30 -4.39 18.85
N PHE A 234 2.13 -3.14 19.29
CA PHE A 234 1.76 -2.03 18.40
C PHE A 234 2.78 -1.88 17.27
N GLN A 235 4.08 -1.95 17.60
CA GLN A 235 5.13 -1.76 16.61
C GLN A 235 5.14 -2.85 15.53
N ALA A 236 4.83 -4.09 15.91
CA ALA A 236 4.71 -5.18 14.94
C ALA A 236 3.54 -4.97 13.96
N ILE A 237 2.38 -4.50 14.47
CA ILE A 237 1.23 -4.13 13.60
C ILE A 237 1.60 -2.96 12.69
N TYR A 238 2.22 -1.92 13.24
CA TYR A 238 2.65 -0.73 12.49
C TYR A 238 3.61 -1.10 11.36
N ASN A 239 4.62 -1.93 11.65
CA ASN A 239 5.58 -2.41 10.66
C ASN A 239 4.91 -3.32 9.61
N LEU A 240 3.96 -4.16 10.02
CA LEU A 240 3.21 -4.99 9.09
C LEU A 240 2.43 -4.14 8.10
N PHE A 241 1.74 -3.08 8.54
CA PHE A 241 0.99 -2.21 7.64
C PHE A 241 1.86 -1.32 6.74
N LEU A 242 3.12 -1.09 7.12
CA LEU A 242 4.12 -0.46 6.25
C LEU A 242 4.70 -1.42 5.21
N SER A 243 4.68 -2.70 5.52
CA SER A 243 5.22 -3.74 4.67
C SER A 243 4.28 -4.07 3.51
N LYS A 244 4.78 -4.81 2.54
CA LYS A 244 3.98 -5.37 1.44
C LYS A 244 3.59 -6.84 1.69
N HIS A 245 3.69 -7.32 2.93
CA HIS A 245 3.33 -8.68 3.34
C HIS A 245 1.83 -8.83 3.59
N PHE A 246 1.03 -8.71 2.55
CA PHE A 246 -0.43 -8.83 2.61
C PHE A 246 -0.91 -10.24 2.96
N ASP A 247 -0.08 -11.26 2.78
CA ASP A 247 -0.30 -12.66 3.13
C ASP A 247 -0.29 -12.93 4.64
N ARG A 248 0.25 -11.99 5.44
CA ARG A 248 0.29 -12.08 6.90
C ARG A 248 -0.99 -11.63 7.60
N ILE A 249 -2.02 -11.22 6.85
CA ILE A 249 -3.29 -10.73 7.39
C ILE A 249 -4.43 -11.56 6.81
N ARG A 250 -5.31 -12.08 7.67
CA ARG A 250 -6.45 -12.90 7.25
C ARG A 250 -7.62 -12.79 8.23
N PRO A 251 -8.86 -13.15 7.82
CA PRO A 251 -9.97 -13.35 8.75
C PRO A 251 -9.63 -14.45 9.74
N TYR A 252 -9.92 -14.24 11.03
CA TYR A 252 -9.80 -15.29 12.04
C TYR A 252 -10.76 -16.43 11.73
N ARG A 253 -10.28 -17.65 11.96
CA ARG A 253 -11.07 -18.88 11.89
C ARG A 253 -10.86 -19.68 13.16
N PRO A 254 -11.94 -20.20 13.79
CA PRO A 254 -11.81 -21.06 14.95
C PRO A 254 -10.85 -22.23 14.71
N LYS A 255 -10.12 -22.64 15.74
CA LYS A 255 -9.05 -23.67 15.70
C LYS A 255 -9.51 -25.05 15.22
N ASP A 256 -10.80 -25.33 15.20
CA ASP A 256 -11.38 -26.59 14.73
C ASP A 256 -11.20 -26.88 13.24
N LYS A 257 -10.76 -25.88 12.46
CA LYS A 257 -10.41 -26.04 11.05
C LYS A 257 -9.03 -25.45 10.82
N PRO A 258 -7.97 -26.27 10.76
CA PRO A 258 -6.64 -25.81 10.48
C PRO A 258 -6.62 -24.97 9.20
N VAL A 259 -5.98 -23.81 9.25
CA VAL A 259 -5.94 -22.88 8.14
C VAL A 259 -5.08 -23.47 7.05
N ASP A 260 -5.66 -23.68 5.90
CA ASP A 260 -4.92 -24.03 4.71
C ASP A 260 -4.38 -22.75 4.04
N HIS A 261 -3.17 -22.35 4.44
CA HIS A 261 -2.46 -21.19 3.89
C HIS A 261 -2.32 -21.28 2.36
N LEU A 262 -2.07 -22.48 1.85
CA LEU A 262 -1.95 -22.68 0.42
C LEU A 262 -3.29 -22.46 -0.30
N ALA A 263 -4.40 -22.94 0.27
CA ALA A 263 -5.72 -22.74 -0.33
C ALA A 263 -6.07 -21.25 -0.42
N MET A 264 -5.69 -20.46 0.58
CA MET A 264 -5.87 -19.00 0.56
C MET A 264 -4.99 -18.34 -0.51
N ALA A 265 -3.70 -18.66 -0.54
CA ALA A 265 -2.77 -18.14 -1.53
C ALA A 265 -3.20 -18.48 -2.97
N ARG A 266 -3.66 -19.72 -3.20
CA ARG A 266 -4.18 -20.16 -4.51
C ARG A 266 -5.49 -19.48 -4.91
N ALA A 267 -6.33 -19.12 -3.95
CA ALA A 267 -7.55 -18.37 -4.22
C ALA A 267 -7.25 -16.93 -4.68
N GLU A 268 -6.15 -16.36 -4.20
CA GLU A 268 -5.64 -15.05 -4.61
C GLU A 268 -4.92 -15.13 -5.98
N GLY A 269 -4.20 -16.23 -6.23
CA GLY A 269 -3.42 -16.46 -7.45
C GLY A 269 -2.05 -15.81 -7.44
N PRO A 270 -1.26 -15.95 -8.52
CA PRO A 270 0.04 -15.30 -8.65
C PRO A 270 -0.14 -13.78 -8.77
N ASN A 271 0.76 -13.03 -8.11
CA ASN A 271 0.77 -11.57 -8.09
C ASN A 271 2.19 -11.03 -7.88
N ALA A 272 2.35 -9.74 -7.64
CA ALA A 272 3.66 -9.09 -7.50
C ALA A 272 4.53 -9.67 -6.37
N VAL A 273 3.92 -10.26 -5.34
CA VAL A 273 4.61 -10.81 -4.17
C VAL A 273 4.35 -12.32 -3.96
N GLN A 274 3.78 -13.02 -4.95
CA GLN A 274 3.42 -14.42 -4.82
C GLN A 274 3.58 -15.20 -6.12
N SER A 275 4.23 -16.37 -6.06
CA SER A 275 4.39 -17.27 -7.20
C SER A 275 4.19 -18.75 -6.83
N PHE A 276 3.92 -19.59 -7.85
CA PHE A 276 3.61 -21.01 -7.68
C PHE A 276 4.37 -21.86 -8.68
N HIS A 277 5.01 -22.93 -8.19
CA HIS A 277 5.70 -23.94 -8.98
C HIS A 277 5.25 -25.34 -8.63
N GLU A 278 4.85 -26.15 -9.61
CA GLU A 278 4.41 -27.52 -9.37
C GLU A 278 5.55 -28.48 -8.97
N SER A 279 6.79 -28.13 -9.27
CA SER A 279 7.99 -28.90 -8.92
C SER A 279 9.26 -28.07 -9.05
N ALA A 280 10.35 -28.53 -8.44
CA ALA A 280 11.68 -27.93 -8.49
C ALA A 280 12.69 -28.77 -9.31
N SER A 281 12.24 -29.61 -10.24
CA SER A 281 13.16 -30.48 -10.97
C SER A 281 14.18 -29.70 -11.79
N ARG A 282 15.45 -30.16 -11.80
CA ARG A 282 16.52 -29.57 -12.63
C ARG A 282 16.23 -29.77 -14.13
N ARG A 283 15.59 -30.89 -14.50
CA ARG A 283 15.15 -31.16 -15.86
C ARG A 283 14.00 -30.22 -16.25
N GLY A 284 14.13 -29.56 -17.39
CA GLY A 284 13.12 -28.61 -17.88
C GLY A 284 13.16 -27.23 -17.25
N GLY A 285 14.28 -26.84 -16.59
CA GLY A 285 14.53 -25.45 -16.12
C GLY A 285 13.68 -24.98 -14.94
N ARG A 286 12.93 -25.87 -14.26
CA ARG A 286 12.01 -25.50 -13.18
C ARG A 286 12.70 -24.94 -11.95
N LEU A 287 13.85 -25.53 -11.55
CA LEU A 287 14.69 -24.97 -10.50
C LEU A 287 15.19 -23.56 -10.88
N GLY A 288 15.64 -23.37 -12.12
CA GLY A 288 16.06 -22.06 -12.63
C GLY A 288 14.94 -21.00 -12.57
N ALA A 289 13.69 -21.40 -12.83
CA ALA A 289 12.54 -20.50 -12.71
C ALA A 289 12.27 -20.08 -11.25
N ILE A 290 12.42 -21.00 -10.30
CA ILE A 290 12.31 -20.67 -8.86
C ILE A 290 13.41 -19.70 -8.45
N LEU A 291 14.66 -19.93 -8.87
CA LEU A 291 15.78 -19.03 -8.57
C LEU A 291 15.62 -17.66 -9.23
N ALA A 292 15.03 -17.60 -10.42
CA ALA A 292 14.68 -16.35 -11.08
C ALA A 292 13.60 -15.58 -10.28
N ASP A 293 12.59 -16.27 -9.73
CA ASP A 293 11.60 -15.65 -8.85
C ASP A 293 12.24 -15.13 -7.56
N VAL A 294 13.17 -15.88 -6.94
CA VAL A 294 13.93 -15.40 -5.76
C VAL A 294 14.68 -14.12 -6.09
N CYS A 295 15.41 -14.08 -7.19
CA CYS A 295 16.13 -12.89 -7.65
C CYS A 295 15.16 -11.71 -7.91
N ALA A 296 14.04 -11.96 -8.56
CA ALA A 296 13.05 -10.94 -8.87
C ALA A 296 12.40 -10.37 -7.61
N PHE A 297 12.02 -11.21 -6.65
CA PHE A 297 11.47 -10.76 -5.37
C PHE A 297 12.50 -9.96 -4.56
N ALA A 298 13.77 -10.39 -4.54
CA ALA A 298 14.83 -9.63 -3.88
C ALA A 298 15.02 -8.23 -4.49
N ASN A 299 14.89 -8.11 -5.81
CA ASN A 299 15.00 -6.83 -6.53
C ASN A 299 13.74 -5.95 -6.43
N THR A 300 12.62 -6.51 -6.01
CA THR A 300 11.36 -5.76 -5.88
C THR A 300 10.93 -5.66 -4.41
N ASP A 301 9.78 -6.15 -4.08
CA ASP A 301 9.09 -5.94 -2.80
C ASP A 301 9.17 -7.16 -1.86
N GLY A 302 10.07 -8.10 -2.15
CA GLY A 302 10.04 -9.41 -1.53
C GLY A 302 8.85 -10.24 -2.00
N GLY A 303 8.65 -11.42 -1.41
CA GLY A 303 7.50 -12.25 -1.78
C GLY A 303 7.54 -13.67 -1.26
N THR A 304 6.56 -14.46 -1.65
CA THR A 304 6.40 -15.87 -1.25
C THR A 304 6.31 -16.78 -2.46
N ILE A 305 7.08 -17.84 -2.45
CA ILE A 305 7.10 -18.87 -3.49
C ILE A 305 6.53 -20.16 -2.90
N TYR A 306 5.53 -20.75 -3.55
CA TYR A 306 4.97 -22.04 -3.19
C TYR A 306 5.43 -23.10 -4.19
N VAL A 307 6.18 -24.10 -3.72
CA VAL A 307 6.70 -25.22 -4.53
C VAL A 307 5.97 -26.51 -4.18
N GLY A 308 5.46 -27.23 -5.18
CA GLY A 308 4.59 -28.38 -5.05
C GLY A 308 3.14 -28.09 -5.40
N ALA A 309 2.81 -26.85 -5.79
CA ALA A 309 1.46 -26.43 -6.14
C ALA A 309 1.44 -25.50 -7.36
N SER A 310 0.28 -25.44 -8.03
CA SER A 310 -0.05 -24.44 -9.04
C SER A 310 -1.18 -23.54 -8.55
N ALA A 311 -1.32 -22.37 -9.15
CA ALA A 311 -2.43 -21.44 -8.89
C ALA A 311 -3.79 -21.97 -9.40
N ARG A 312 -3.82 -23.06 -10.19
CA ARG A 312 -5.03 -23.64 -10.76
C ARG A 312 -5.87 -24.34 -9.69
N LYS A 313 -7.18 -24.37 -9.87
CA LYS A 313 -8.11 -25.15 -9.04
C LYS A 313 -7.77 -26.64 -9.13
N GLY A 314 -8.01 -27.39 -8.05
CA GLY A 314 -7.75 -28.82 -7.94
C GLY A 314 -6.74 -29.13 -6.83
N ARG A 315 -6.56 -30.41 -6.52
CA ARG A 315 -5.65 -30.87 -5.46
C ARG A 315 -4.20 -30.49 -5.80
N PRO A 316 -3.40 -29.96 -4.86
CA PRO A 316 -1.99 -29.67 -5.10
C PRO A 316 -1.22 -30.98 -5.35
N LYS A 317 -0.21 -30.90 -6.21
CA LYS A 317 0.58 -32.07 -6.62
C LYS A 317 1.45 -32.59 -5.47
N GLY A 318 1.97 -31.68 -4.66
CA GLY A 318 2.86 -31.97 -3.55
C GLY A 318 4.28 -32.32 -3.96
N LEU A 319 5.14 -32.39 -2.97
CA LEU A 319 6.55 -32.79 -3.09
C LEU A 319 6.72 -34.15 -2.38
N ALA A 320 7.32 -35.13 -3.07
CA ALA A 320 7.62 -36.44 -2.47
C ALA A 320 8.68 -36.30 -1.37
N ASN A 321 9.75 -35.54 -1.63
CA ASN A 321 10.86 -35.31 -0.72
C ASN A 321 11.07 -33.81 -0.48
N PRO A 322 10.22 -33.14 0.33
CA PRO A 322 10.27 -31.68 0.48
C PRO A 322 11.59 -31.18 1.06
N LYS A 323 12.22 -31.91 1.99
CA LYS A 323 13.53 -31.53 2.58
C LYS A 323 14.67 -31.57 1.56
N GLN A 324 14.67 -32.53 0.65
CA GLN A 324 15.67 -32.59 -0.42
C GLN A 324 15.49 -31.42 -1.38
N VAL A 325 14.24 -31.12 -1.76
CA VAL A 325 13.91 -29.98 -2.63
C VAL A 325 14.30 -28.64 -1.98
N GLU A 326 14.07 -28.51 -0.68
CA GLU A 326 14.50 -27.36 0.11
C GLU A 326 16.02 -27.16 0.03
N GLN A 327 16.79 -28.21 0.31
CA GLN A 327 18.26 -28.16 0.23
C GLN A 327 18.77 -27.81 -1.17
N GLU A 328 18.18 -28.40 -2.22
CA GLU A 328 18.57 -28.10 -3.61
C GLU A 328 18.29 -26.63 -3.99
N ILE A 329 17.20 -26.05 -3.49
CA ILE A 329 16.88 -24.65 -3.74
C ILE A 329 17.81 -23.74 -2.93
N LEU A 330 18.01 -23.99 -1.65
CA LEU A 330 18.91 -23.20 -0.80
C LEU A 330 20.36 -23.22 -1.32
N GLN A 331 20.85 -24.40 -1.75
CA GLN A 331 22.13 -24.52 -2.41
C GLN A 331 22.17 -23.69 -3.71
N GLY A 332 21.15 -23.78 -4.54
CA GLY A 332 21.05 -23.01 -5.77
C GLY A 332 21.04 -21.49 -5.54
N ILE A 333 20.41 -21.03 -4.46
CA ILE A 333 20.43 -19.61 -4.04
C ILE A 333 21.86 -19.22 -3.65
N ALA A 334 22.49 -19.99 -2.76
CA ALA A 334 23.81 -19.69 -2.25
C ALA A 334 24.91 -19.68 -3.35
N GLU A 335 24.81 -20.58 -4.33
CA GLU A 335 25.80 -20.71 -5.40
C GLU A 335 25.62 -19.72 -6.55
N ARG A 336 24.38 -19.27 -6.82
CA ARG A 336 24.06 -18.60 -8.08
C ARG A 336 23.51 -17.18 -7.93
N LEU A 337 23.03 -16.80 -6.72
CA LEU A 337 22.51 -15.47 -6.46
C LEU A 337 23.59 -14.56 -5.86
N THR A 338 23.74 -13.38 -6.42
CA THR A 338 24.69 -12.36 -5.93
C THR A 338 23.99 -11.00 -5.88
N PRO A 339 24.10 -10.23 -4.78
CA PRO A 339 24.70 -10.56 -3.48
C PRO A 339 24.04 -11.75 -2.75
N PRO A 340 24.66 -12.28 -1.67
CA PRO A 340 24.03 -13.33 -0.86
C PRO A 340 22.69 -12.88 -0.27
N LEU A 341 21.71 -13.78 -0.21
CA LEU A 341 20.39 -13.50 0.33
C LEU A 341 19.91 -14.64 1.21
N GLU A 342 19.50 -14.32 2.43
CA GLU A 342 18.86 -15.28 3.31
C GLU A 342 17.36 -15.34 3.04
N VAL A 343 16.83 -16.54 2.85
CA VAL A 343 15.40 -16.80 2.68
C VAL A 343 14.87 -17.67 3.80
N LYS A 344 13.61 -17.50 4.18
CA LYS A 344 12.95 -18.38 5.17
C LYS A 344 12.19 -19.47 4.43
N THR A 345 12.33 -20.72 4.89
CA THR A 345 11.64 -21.87 4.30
C THR A 345 10.75 -22.57 5.33
N GLU A 346 9.61 -23.09 4.88
CA GLU A 346 8.68 -23.84 5.72
C GLU A 346 7.95 -24.91 4.89
N ILE A 347 7.85 -26.11 5.45
CA ILE A 347 7.09 -27.20 4.84
C ILE A 347 5.66 -27.18 5.36
N LEU A 348 4.70 -26.85 4.50
CA LEU A 348 3.27 -26.83 4.79
C LEU A 348 2.60 -28.14 4.35
N ARG A 349 1.54 -28.52 5.05
CA ARG A 349 0.68 -29.64 4.63
C ARG A 349 -0.69 -29.10 4.24
N SER A 350 -1.07 -29.30 2.97
CA SER A 350 -2.36 -28.86 2.41
C SER A 350 -2.99 -30.00 1.64
N GLU A 351 -4.26 -30.30 1.93
CA GLU A 351 -5.02 -31.43 1.32
C GLU A 351 -4.24 -32.75 1.26
N GLY A 352 -3.38 -33.01 2.28
CA GLY A 352 -2.54 -34.21 2.35
C GLY A 352 -1.26 -34.17 1.50
N ALA A 353 -0.98 -33.08 0.81
CA ALA A 353 0.24 -32.84 0.03
C ALA A 353 1.25 -32.00 0.81
N ASN A 354 2.55 -32.28 0.68
CA ASN A 354 3.62 -31.46 1.25
C ASN A 354 4.01 -30.37 0.27
N ILE A 355 4.02 -29.12 0.72
CA ILE A 355 4.33 -27.94 -0.07
C ILE A 355 5.47 -27.19 0.62
N LEU A 356 6.48 -26.79 -0.12
CA LEU A 356 7.52 -25.93 0.39
C LEU A 356 7.13 -24.47 0.15
N ARG A 357 7.05 -23.69 1.23
CA ARG A 357 6.89 -22.22 1.21
C ARG A 357 8.26 -21.59 1.39
N ILE A 358 8.62 -20.68 0.51
CA ILE A 358 9.86 -19.90 0.56
C ILE A 358 9.47 -18.44 0.68
N THR A 359 9.85 -17.79 1.77
CA THR A 359 9.66 -16.35 1.97
C THR A 359 10.96 -15.63 1.62
N VAL A 360 10.91 -14.81 0.60
CA VAL A 360 12.03 -14.02 0.09
C VAL A 360 11.86 -12.59 0.59
N PRO A 361 12.82 -12.04 1.35
CA PRO A 361 12.77 -10.64 1.77
C PRO A 361 13.02 -9.70 0.59
N GLU A 362 12.62 -8.45 0.72
CA GLU A 362 13.16 -7.38 -0.12
C GLU A 362 14.66 -7.26 0.14
N GLY A 363 15.46 -7.29 -0.92
CA GLY A 363 16.92 -7.24 -0.81
C GLY A 363 17.42 -5.86 -0.39
N SER A 364 18.39 -5.83 0.53
CA SER A 364 19.01 -4.58 1.02
C SER A 364 20.12 -4.08 0.10
N GLU A 365 20.72 -4.95 -0.71
CA GLU A 365 21.90 -4.69 -1.55
C GLU A 365 21.57 -4.83 -3.04
N LYS A 366 20.48 -4.17 -3.48
CA LYS A 366 20.07 -4.20 -4.90
C LYS A 366 21.12 -3.54 -5.81
N PRO A 367 21.31 -4.03 -7.04
CA PRO A 367 20.56 -5.08 -7.73
C PRO A 367 21.10 -6.49 -7.50
N TYR A 368 20.22 -7.43 -7.20
CA TYR A 368 20.56 -8.87 -7.17
C TYR A 368 20.60 -9.45 -8.57
N CYS A 369 21.56 -10.33 -8.84
CA CYS A 369 21.66 -11.03 -10.13
C CYS A 369 21.84 -12.53 -9.97
N LEU A 370 21.31 -13.28 -10.92
CA LEU A 370 21.47 -14.71 -11.01
C LEU A 370 22.55 -15.04 -12.06
N ASP A 371 23.41 -16.01 -11.77
CA ASP A 371 24.51 -16.45 -12.65
C ASP A 371 25.45 -15.28 -13.06
N GLY A 372 25.63 -14.28 -12.19
CA GLY A 372 26.51 -13.13 -12.39
C GLY A 372 26.09 -12.13 -13.48
N SER A 373 24.98 -12.34 -14.17
CA SER A 373 24.60 -11.48 -15.31
C SER A 373 23.11 -11.32 -15.55
N LYS A 374 22.24 -12.10 -14.92
CA LYS A 374 20.80 -12.07 -15.16
C LYS A 374 20.10 -11.36 -14.02
N PHE A 375 19.66 -10.15 -14.26
CA PHE A 375 18.84 -9.36 -13.33
C PHE A 375 17.38 -9.63 -13.61
N TYR A 376 16.65 -10.12 -12.62
CA TYR A 376 15.22 -10.36 -12.72
C TYR A 376 14.44 -9.37 -11.87
N VAL A 377 13.26 -8.98 -12.35
CA VAL A 377 12.30 -8.12 -11.63
C VAL A 377 10.93 -8.75 -11.68
N ARG A 378 10.14 -8.49 -10.65
CA ARG A 378 8.77 -8.95 -10.59
C ARG A 378 7.84 -7.91 -11.19
N ASN A 379 7.00 -8.34 -12.12
CA ASN A 379 6.08 -7.50 -12.84
C ASN A 379 4.70 -8.14 -12.77
N ASP A 380 3.91 -7.72 -11.78
CA ASP A 380 2.63 -8.32 -11.44
C ASP A 380 2.80 -9.84 -11.16
N ALA A 381 2.21 -10.71 -11.97
CA ALA A 381 2.28 -12.16 -11.80
C ALA A 381 3.46 -12.84 -12.52
N GLU A 382 4.27 -12.09 -13.28
CA GLU A 382 5.36 -12.65 -14.10
C GLU A 382 6.74 -12.18 -13.62
N THR A 383 7.74 -13.05 -13.77
CA THR A 383 9.15 -12.73 -13.52
C THR A 383 9.84 -12.54 -14.85
N ASP A 384 10.41 -11.36 -15.07
CA ASP A 384 11.02 -10.95 -16.32
C ASP A 384 12.49 -10.53 -16.11
N LEU A 385 13.31 -10.61 -17.17
CA LEU A 385 14.63 -9.98 -17.17
C LEU A 385 14.46 -8.45 -17.08
N ALA A 386 15.22 -7.82 -16.19
CA ALA A 386 15.25 -6.39 -16.05
C ALA A 386 15.83 -5.73 -17.30
N VAL A 387 15.20 -4.66 -17.77
CA VAL A 387 15.78 -3.81 -18.81
C VAL A 387 16.76 -2.80 -18.19
N ARG A 388 17.61 -2.18 -19.04
CA ARG A 388 18.64 -1.25 -18.59
C ARG A 388 18.16 -0.23 -17.57
N ASP A 389 17.06 0.44 -17.85
CA ASP A 389 16.57 1.54 -17.01
C ASP A 389 16.03 1.04 -15.66
N GLU A 390 15.53 -0.19 -15.59
CA GLU A 390 15.16 -0.85 -14.33
C GLU A 390 16.40 -1.19 -13.50
N ILE A 391 17.47 -1.67 -14.14
CA ILE A 391 18.75 -1.93 -13.44
C ILE A 391 19.31 -0.63 -12.88
N VAL A 392 19.29 0.47 -13.66
CA VAL A 392 19.71 1.79 -13.19
C VAL A 392 18.87 2.26 -12.02
N ALA A 393 17.55 2.06 -12.07
CA ALA A 393 16.65 2.42 -10.95
C ALA A 393 16.97 1.64 -9.66
N LEU A 394 17.26 0.33 -9.77
CA LEU A 394 17.66 -0.50 -8.63
C LEU A 394 18.98 -0.02 -8.00
N VAL A 395 19.96 0.36 -8.83
CA VAL A 395 21.24 0.92 -8.35
C VAL A 395 21.02 2.24 -7.61
N LEU A 396 20.24 3.16 -8.18
CA LEU A 396 19.95 4.45 -7.55
C LEU A 396 19.18 4.30 -6.24
N GLU A 397 18.26 3.33 -6.16
CA GLU A 397 17.53 3.00 -4.93
C GLU A 397 18.48 2.51 -3.83
N SER A 398 19.42 1.65 -4.16
CA SER A 398 20.44 1.16 -3.22
C SER A 398 21.32 2.30 -2.69
N MET A 399 21.83 3.15 -3.59
CA MET A 399 22.65 4.31 -3.21
C MET A 399 21.91 5.31 -2.33
N GLY A 400 20.61 5.54 -2.59
CA GLY A 400 19.77 6.41 -1.76
C GLY A 400 19.54 5.85 -0.36
N LYS A 401 19.39 4.53 -0.21
CA LYS A 401 19.27 3.85 1.08
C LYS A 401 20.58 3.87 1.89
N GLU A 402 21.74 3.81 1.24
CA GLU A 402 23.04 3.94 1.90
C GLU A 402 23.30 5.36 2.40
N ALA A 403 22.96 6.39 1.63
CA ALA A 403 23.06 7.77 2.06
C ALA A 403 22.19 8.10 3.29
N ALA A 404 21.03 7.46 3.42
CA ALA A 404 20.13 7.59 4.57
C ALA A 404 20.61 6.81 5.80
N LYS A 405 21.47 5.79 5.64
CA LYS A 405 22.05 4.99 6.75
C LYS A 405 23.39 5.52 7.25
N ALA A 406 24.06 6.42 6.52
CA ALA A 406 25.30 7.02 6.95
C ALA A 406 25.03 7.92 8.17
N PRO A 407 25.70 7.71 9.33
CA PRO A 407 25.53 8.59 10.47
C PRO A 407 26.02 9.97 10.06
N THR A 408 25.17 10.97 10.18
CA THR A 408 25.52 12.37 10.06
C THR A 408 26.66 12.66 11.05
N LYS A 409 27.89 12.72 10.55
CA LYS A 409 29.00 13.27 11.31
C LYS A 409 28.66 14.73 11.60
N ALA A 410 28.36 15.02 12.84
CA ALA A 410 28.29 16.38 13.34
C ALA A 410 29.59 17.10 12.97
N PRO A 411 29.55 18.34 12.50
CA PRO A 411 30.76 19.09 12.23
C PRO A 411 31.53 19.25 13.55
N ALA A 412 32.76 18.76 13.56
CA ALA A 412 33.67 18.96 14.66
C ALA A 412 33.89 20.49 14.84
N THR A 413 33.46 21.02 15.97
CA THR A 413 33.83 22.32 16.47
C THR A 413 35.31 22.27 16.79
N GLU A 414 36.15 22.84 15.91
CA GLU A 414 37.52 23.16 16.23
C GLU A 414 37.53 24.26 17.29
N ALA A 415 38.07 23.94 18.45
CA ALA A 415 38.42 24.90 19.49
C ALA A 415 39.66 25.73 19.04
N PRO A 416 39.66 27.05 19.15
CA PRO A 416 40.85 27.82 18.84
C PRO A 416 41.85 27.80 20.01
N ALA A 417 43.06 27.34 19.70
CA ALA A 417 44.22 27.50 20.55
C ALA A 417 44.61 28.99 20.58
N GLY A 418 44.78 29.51 21.79
CA GLY A 418 45.21 30.87 22.01
C GLY A 418 46.69 31.12 21.76
N ASN A 419 47.01 32.28 21.30
CA ASN A 419 48.05 33.12 21.93
C ASN A 419 48.21 34.48 21.21
N GLY A 420 48.09 35.55 21.96
CA GLY A 420 49.13 36.52 22.15
C GLY A 420 49.04 37.88 21.42
N LYS A 421 48.65 38.87 22.21
CA LYS A 421 49.20 40.23 22.28
C LYS A 421 48.79 41.36 21.32
N SER A 422 48.19 42.32 21.98
CA SER A 422 48.49 43.78 22.00
C SER A 422 47.91 44.67 20.90
N GLY A 423 47.19 45.70 21.35
CA GLY A 423 47.21 46.99 20.65
C GLY A 423 45.90 47.79 20.65
N ARG A 424 45.58 48.35 21.79
CA ARG A 424 45.06 49.73 22.02
C ARG A 424 44.49 50.53 20.82
N ARG A 425 43.31 51.05 20.97
CA ARG A 425 42.85 52.47 21.14
C ARG A 425 41.50 52.74 20.48
N ARG A 426 40.54 53.07 21.35
CA ARG A 426 39.86 54.38 21.55
C ARG A 426 39.10 54.92 20.31
N ARG A 427 37.85 55.13 20.39
CA ARG A 427 37.01 56.18 20.96
C ARG A 427 35.71 56.35 20.17
N ARG A 428 34.63 56.33 20.90
CA ARG A 428 33.64 57.44 21.13
C ARG A 428 32.61 57.70 20.01
N ARG A 429 31.41 57.53 20.41
CA ARG A 429 30.33 58.49 20.75
C ARG A 429 29.32 58.79 19.63
N ARG A 430 28.13 58.55 20.00
CA ARG A 430 26.92 59.37 20.31
C ARG A 430 25.92 59.47 19.15
N SER A 431 24.71 59.03 19.40
CA SER A 431 23.47 59.78 19.74
C SER A 431 22.89 60.51 18.53
N SER A 432 21.64 60.52 18.22
CA SER A 432 20.39 60.71 18.95
C SER A 432 19.22 60.75 17.98
N ARG A 433 18.06 60.24 18.42
CA ARG A 433 16.71 60.85 18.38
C ARG A 433 16.41 61.75 17.18
N SER A 434 15.27 61.67 16.47
CA SER A 434 13.90 61.86 16.94
C SER A 434 12.92 61.84 15.77
N SER A 435 11.77 61.23 15.95
CA SER A 435 10.42 61.78 15.84
C SER A 435 9.95 62.45 14.56
N GLY A 436 8.78 62.00 14.06
CA GLY A 436 7.77 62.96 13.64
C GLY A 436 6.95 62.58 12.40
N SER A 437 5.74 62.10 12.63
CA SER A 437 4.48 62.50 12.00
C SER A 437 4.26 62.42 10.49
N SER A 438 3.19 61.73 10.14
CA SER A 438 2.35 61.86 8.93
C SER A 438 1.78 63.26 8.74
N PRO A 439 1.20 63.68 7.60
CA PRO A 439 0.02 63.08 6.98
C PRO A 439 -0.11 63.21 5.42
N SER A 440 -1.03 62.35 4.91
CA SER A 440 -1.98 62.49 3.80
C SER A 440 -1.73 63.42 2.61
N SER A 441 -1.91 62.94 1.37
CA SER A 441 -3.01 63.29 0.44
C SER A 441 -2.69 62.86 -1.01
N GLU A 442 -3.67 62.21 -1.60
CA GLU A 442 -4.19 62.32 -2.99
C GLU A 442 -3.25 62.67 -4.17
N GLY A 443 -3.38 61.83 -5.21
CA GLY A 443 -3.63 62.40 -6.52
C GLY A 443 -2.76 61.94 -7.68
N GLN A 444 -3.41 61.22 -8.59
CA GLN A 444 -3.26 61.33 -10.05
C GLN A 444 -2.25 60.49 -10.84
N GLU A 445 -2.86 59.86 -11.83
CA GLU A 445 -2.39 59.15 -13.02
C GLU A 445 -1.17 59.73 -13.74
N ALA A 446 -0.32 58.87 -14.25
CA ALA A 446 0.23 59.02 -15.60
C ALA A 446 0.75 57.67 -16.16
N LYS A 447 0.27 57.37 -17.34
CA LYS A 447 0.69 56.30 -18.26
C LYS A 447 2.16 56.44 -18.65
N ARG A 448 2.87 55.32 -18.79
CA ARG A 448 3.62 54.85 -19.99
C ARG A 448 4.66 53.79 -19.64
N SER A 449 4.55 52.78 -20.36
CA SER A 449 5.34 52.00 -21.35
C SER A 449 6.06 50.79 -20.76
N GLN A 450 5.64 49.65 -21.28
CA GLN A 450 6.24 48.29 -21.15
C GLN A 450 7.63 48.24 -21.78
N PRO A 451 8.46 47.32 -21.32
CA PRO A 451 9.17 46.42 -22.24
C PRO A 451 8.79 44.96 -22.02
N GLN A 452 8.58 44.24 -23.13
CA GLN A 452 8.23 42.84 -23.20
C GLN A 452 9.35 41.89 -22.75
N PRO A 453 8.99 40.70 -22.26
CA PRO A 453 9.94 39.72 -21.77
C PRO A 453 10.32 38.67 -22.83
N ARG A 454 11.55 38.23 -22.71
CA ARG A 454 12.16 37.13 -23.49
C ARG A 454 12.07 35.76 -22.79
N ASP A 455 11.02 35.48 -22.03
CA ASP A 455 10.88 34.20 -21.27
C ASP A 455 9.59 33.42 -21.56
N GLU A 456 8.87 33.70 -22.66
CA GLU A 456 7.67 32.94 -23.03
C GLU A 456 7.96 31.65 -23.83
N GLN A 457 9.14 31.44 -24.39
CA GLN A 457 9.45 30.26 -25.19
C GLN A 457 9.87 29.02 -24.36
N ALA A 458 10.23 29.19 -23.08
CA ALA A 458 10.55 28.07 -22.19
C ALA A 458 9.32 27.52 -21.41
N LYS A 459 8.21 28.26 -21.38
CA LYS A 459 6.96 27.80 -20.73
C LYS A 459 5.98 27.11 -21.67
N GLU A 460 6.11 27.31 -22.99
CA GLU A 460 5.24 26.64 -23.98
C GLU A 460 5.65 25.19 -24.29
N ALA A 461 6.85 24.76 -23.92
CA ALA A 461 7.28 23.36 -24.10
C ALA A 461 6.82 22.42 -22.96
N GLN A 462 6.33 22.95 -21.85
CA GLN A 462 5.80 22.16 -20.72
C GLN A 462 4.26 22.09 -20.64
N THR A 463 3.53 22.73 -21.57
CA THR A 463 2.06 22.82 -21.53
C THR A 463 1.37 22.13 -22.71
N ARG A 464 1.99 21.13 -23.31
CA ARG A 464 1.35 20.27 -24.35
C ARG A 464 1.30 18.81 -23.98
N GLU A 465 1.10 18.47 -22.71
CA GLU A 465 0.42 17.24 -22.37
C GLU A 465 -1.09 17.53 -22.37
N ALA A 466 -1.71 17.35 -23.53
CA ALA A 466 -3.15 17.30 -23.64
C ALA A 466 -3.63 16.18 -22.71
N LYS A 467 -4.31 16.55 -21.64
CA LYS A 467 -4.96 15.65 -20.69
C LYS A 467 -5.99 14.83 -21.45
N ALA A 468 -5.59 13.63 -21.91
CA ALA A 468 -6.56 12.59 -22.18
C ALA A 468 -7.25 12.28 -20.85
N ASP A 469 -8.57 12.35 -20.84
CA ASP A 469 -9.36 12.02 -19.67
C ASP A 469 -9.00 10.57 -19.26
N PRO A 470 -8.43 10.31 -18.06
CA PRO A 470 -8.00 8.97 -17.65
C PRO A 470 -9.13 7.92 -17.67
N PHE A 471 -10.36 8.36 -17.82
CA PHE A 471 -11.55 7.51 -17.97
C PHE A 471 -11.61 6.71 -19.27
N TYR A 472 -10.80 7.03 -20.27
CA TYR A 472 -10.87 6.44 -21.61
C TYR A 472 -9.74 5.47 -21.94
N LEU A 473 -8.79 5.22 -21.06
CA LEU A 473 -7.68 4.30 -21.36
C LEU A 473 -8.01 2.86 -20.96
N PRO A 474 -7.61 1.85 -21.77
CA PRO A 474 -7.67 0.45 -21.35
C PRO A 474 -6.82 0.22 -20.10
N GLN A 475 -7.29 -0.63 -19.18
CA GLN A 475 -6.64 -0.83 -17.87
C GLN A 475 -5.51 -1.86 -17.88
N ILE A 476 -5.39 -2.64 -18.95
CA ILE A 476 -4.38 -3.70 -19.10
C ILE A 476 -3.84 -3.64 -20.52
N GLY A 477 -2.55 -3.90 -20.69
CA GLY A 477 -1.88 -3.83 -21.97
C GLY A 477 -0.69 -2.88 -21.94
N VAL A 478 -0.20 -2.52 -23.12
CA VAL A 478 0.92 -1.59 -23.26
C VAL A 478 0.68 -0.61 -24.41
N GLU A 479 1.26 0.56 -24.29
CA GLU A 479 1.26 1.61 -25.30
C GLU A 479 2.71 1.93 -25.68
N ILE A 480 2.98 2.09 -26.97
CA ILE A 480 4.24 2.67 -27.45
C ILE A 480 4.05 4.19 -27.47
N VAL A 481 4.69 4.88 -26.53
CA VAL A 481 4.57 6.34 -26.35
C VAL A 481 5.44 7.08 -27.33
N GLU A 482 6.66 6.55 -27.59
CA GLU A 482 7.66 7.18 -28.46
C GLU A 482 8.53 6.10 -29.11
N SER A 483 9.04 6.39 -30.29
CA SER A 483 10.04 5.57 -30.97
C SER A 483 11.12 6.45 -31.59
N GLU A 484 12.39 6.06 -31.42
CA GLU A 484 13.54 6.78 -31.96
C GLU A 484 14.50 5.79 -32.62
N LYS A 485 15.03 6.14 -33.80
CA LYS A 485 16.05 5.34 -34.48
C LYS A 485 17.43 5.92 -34.21
N ARG A 486 18.31 5.13 -33.54
CA ARG A 486 19.69 5.49 -33.24
C ARG A 486 20.61 4.44 -33.83
N ASN A 487 21.58 4.86 -34.64
CA ASN A 487 22.58 3.97 -35.27
C ASN A 487 21.96 2.74 -35.95
N GLY A 488 20.82 2.90 -36.63
CA GLY A 488 20.15 1.82 -37.35
C GLY A 488 19.23 0.92 -36.46
N VAL A 489 19.22 1.10 -35.16
CA VAL A 489 18.38 0.36 -34.19
C VAL A 489 17.23 1.22 -33.72
N ASN A 490 16.03 0.66 -33.69
CA ASN A 490 14.85 1.33 -33.13
C ASN A 490 14.81 1.13 -31.60
N TYR A 491 14.62 2.24 -30.89
CA TYR A 491 14.40 2.31 -29.44
C TYR A 491 13.00 2.82 -29.17
N TYR A 492 12.31 2.23 -28.20
CA TYR A 492 10.92 2.50 -27.87
C TYR A 492 10.79 2.94 -26.41
N ALA A 493 9.91 3.89 -26.16
CA ALA A 493 9.37 4.19 -24.85
C ALA A 493 8.01 3.50 -24.72
N ILE A 494 7.88 2.56 -23.79
CA ILE A 494 6.69 1.73 -23.61
C ILE A 494 6.04 2.05 -22.28
N ARG A 495 4.76 2.39 -22.31
CA ARG A 495 3.91 2.58 -21.12
C ARG A 495 3.18 1.29 -20.80
N ASP A 496 3.32 0.81 -19.57
CA ASP A 496 2.47 -0.26 -19.03
C ASP A 496 1.16 0.37 -18.54
N LEU A 497 0.03 -0.03 -19.11
CA LEU A 497 -1.28 0.56 -18.81
C LEU A 497 -1.80 0.22 -17.41
N ARG A 498 -1.25 -0.82 -16.75
CA ARG A 498 -1.65 -1.25 -15.40
C ARG A 498 -1.21 -0.28 -14.32
N ASN A 499 -0.03 0.31 -14.49
CA ASN A 499 0.60 1.17 -13.48
C ASN A 499 1.05 2.53 -14.01
N GLY A 500 0.80 2.81 -15.30
CA GLY A 500 1.17 4.05 -15.96
C GLY A 500 2.68 4.27 -16.15
N ARG A 501 3.53 3.32 -15.72
CA ARG A 501 4.99 3.45 -15.78
C ARG A 501 5.48 3.40 -17.23
N VAL A 502 6.31 4.37 -17.60
CA VAL A 502 7.00 4.41 -18.90
C VAL A 502 8.42 3.89 -18.73
N VAL A 503 8.80 2.92 -19.56
CA VAL A 503 10.17 2.40 -19.65
C VAL A 503 10.72 2.78 -21.00
N THR A 504 11.87 3.46 -21.01
CA THR A 504 12.54 3.99 -22.21
C THR A 504 13.65 3.05 -22.69
N ASN A 505 14.21 3.34 -23.86
CA ASN A 505 15.34 2.63 -24.46
C ASN A 505 15.12 1.11 -24.66
N VAL A 506 13.86 0.69 -24.86
CA VAL A 506 13.50 -0.71 -25.13
C VAL A 506 13.75 -1.02 -26.61
N THR A 507 14.49 -2.07 -26.91
CA THR A 507 14.66 -2.59 -28.28
C THR A 507 13.83 -3.87 -28.46
N ARG A 508 13.55 -4.29 -29.70
CA ARG A 508 12.85 -5.56 -29.97
C ARG A 508 13.54 -6.77 -29.30
N GLN A 509 14.88 -6.75 -29.18
CA GLN A 509 15.65 -7.83 -28.53
C GLN A 509 15.55 -7.81 -27.01
N SER A 510 15.55 -6.62 -26.39
CA SER A 510 15.47 -6.47 -24.94
C SER A 510 14.03 -6.47 -24.42
N ALA A 511 13.04 -6.45 -25.32
CA ALA A 511 11.64 -6.33 -24.96
C ALA A 511 11.09 -7.62 -24.32
N ARG A 512 10.31 -7.46 -23.26
CA ARG A 512 9.51 -8.52 -22.65
C ARG A 512 8.48 -9.06 -23.64
N LYS A 513 7.92 -10.22 -23.36
CA LYS A 513 6.99 -10.91 -24.25
C LYS A 513 5.86 -10.04 -24.78
N LEU A 514 5.19 -9.27 -23.91
CA LEU A 514 4.11 -8.38 -24.31
C LEU A 514 4.64 -7.14 -25.06
N TRP A 515 5.76 -6.57 -24.60
CA TRP A 515 6.40 -5.44 -25.26
C TRP A 515 6.95 -5.82 -26.64
N ASN A 516 7.57 -7.01 -26.73
CA ASN A 516 8.04 -7.54 -28.02
C ASN A 516 6.88 -7.74 -28.99
N TYR A 517 5.73 -8.23 -28.50
CA TYR A 517 4.51 -8.30 -29.29
C TYR A 517 4.07 -6.91 -29.78
N ALA A 518 4.01 -5.92 -28.90
CA ALA A 518 3.62 -4.55 -29.25
C ALA A 518 4.57 -3.94 -30.30
N ILE A 519 5.89 -4.07 -30.10
CA ILE A 519 6.89 -3.59 -31.04
C ILE A 519 6.75 -4.30 -32.39
N ALA A 520 6.62 -5.63 -32.39
CA ALA A 520 6.43 -6.40 -33.62
C ALA A 520 5.17 -5.99 -34.37
N GLN A 521 4.06 -5.72 -33.65
CA GLN A 521 2.83 -5.23 -34.30
C GLN A 521 3.01 -3.82 -34.86
N ALA A 522 3.71 -2.94 -34.14
CA ALA A 522 3.95 -1.57 -34.61
C ALA A 522 4.88 -1.51 -35.84
N GLU A 523 5.90 -2.38 -35.87
CA GLU A 523 6.86 -2.46 -36.99
C GLU A 523 6.31 -3.21 -38.20
N ASP A 524 5.76 -4.42 -37.97
CA ASP A 524 5.40 -5.35 -39.05
C ASP A 524 3.96 -5.10 -39.56
N ASN A 525 3.08 -4.53 -38.74
CA ASN A 525 1.66 -4.31 -39.05
C ASN A 525 1.15 -2.95 -38.56
N PRO A 526 1.68 -1.82 -39.06
CA PRO A 526 1.27 -0.49 -38.60
C PRO A 526 -0.25 -0.29 -38.78
N VAL A 527 -0.84 0.40 -37.81
CA VAL A 527 -2.30 0.61 -37.76
C VAL A 527 -2.72 1.62 -38.83
N SER A 528 -3.52 1.16 -39.79
CA SER A 528 -4.17 2.03 -40.78
C SER A 528 -5.55 2.44 -40.25
N PRO A 529 -5.86 3.74 -40.12
CA PRO A 529 -7.14 4.23 -39.59
C PRO A 529 -8.38 3.65 -40.29
N GLU A 530 -8.25 3.35 -41.59
CA GLU A 530 -9.30 2.79 -42.42
C GLU A 530 -9.67 1.34 -42.09
N LYS A 531 -8.71 0.60 -41.47
CA LYS A 531 -8.90 -0.81 -41.10
C LYS A 531 -9.38 -0.99 -39.66
N VAL A 532 -9.45 0.09 -38.89
CA VAL A 532 -9.92 0.06 -37.51
C VAL A 532 -11.44 0.07 -37.45
N GLN A 533 -12.01 -0.82 -36.67
CA GLN A 533 -13.46 -0.85 -36.43
C GLN A 533 -13.82 0.22 -35.38
N TRP A 534 -14.10 1.43 -35.85
CA TRP A 534 -14.41 2.57 -34.98
C TRP A 534 -15.82 2.53 -34.42
N LYS A 535 -15.96 2.94 -33.16
CA LYS A 535 -17.22 3.27 -32.49
C LYS A 535 -17.02 4.56 -31.68
N GLY A 536 -17.34 5.69 -32.28
CA GLY A 536 -16.96 7.00 -31.78
C GLY A 536 -15.44 7.19 -31.84
N ASP A 537 -14.84 7.60 -30.73
CA ASP A 537 -13.40 7.84 -30.64
C ASP A 537 -12.58 6.60 -30.32
N VAL A 538 -13.23 5.47 -29.95
CA VAL A 538 -12.54 4.21 -29.64
C VAL A 538 -12.70 3.22 -30.79
N GLY A 539 -11.67 2.42 -31.03
CA GLY A 539 -11.62 1.48 -32.15
C GLY A 539 -10.98 0.16 -31.81
N LEU A 540 -11.46 -0.91 -32.44
CA LEU A 540 -10.86 -2.24 -32.40
C LEU A 540 -9.96 -2.41 -33.61
N VAL A 541 -8.65 -2.60 -33.35
CA VAL A 541 -7.64 -2.83 -34.38
C VAL A 541 -7.55 -4.32 -34.73
N ARG A 542 -7.47 -5.17 -33.69
CA ARG A 542 -7.27 -6.61 -33.87
C ARG A 542 -7.73 -7.41 -32.67
N VAL A 543 -8.12 -8.66 -32.91
CA VAL A 543 -8.36 -9.67 -31.85
C VAL A 543 -7.42 -10.86 -32.12
N GLU A 544 -6.62 -11.25 -31.14
CA GLU A 544 -5.75 -12.41 -31.19
C GLU A 544 -6.22 -13.45 -30.18
N LYS A 545 -6.44 -14.70 -30.64
CA LYS A 545 -6.74 -15.83 -29.78
C LYS A 545 -5.50 -16.74 -29.74
N ARG A 546 -4.82 -16.85 -28.58
CA ARG A 546 -3.65 -17.71 -28.42
C ARG A 546 -3.70 -18.47 -27.09
N ALA A 547 -3.56 -19.78 -27.14
CA ALA A 547 -3.54 -20.66 -25.96
C ALA A 547 -4.72 -20.44 -24.99
N GLY A 548 -5.94 -20.24 -25.54
CA GLY A 548 -7.16 -20.04 -24.75
C GLY A 548 -7.33 -18.65 -24.13
N LYS A 549 -6.40 -17.72 -24.41
CA LYS A 549 -6.50 -16.30 -24.01
C LYS A 549 -6.83 -15.44 -25.23
N VAL A 550 -7.76 -14.51 -25.06
CA VAL A 550 -8.10 -13.51 -26.08
C VAL A 550 -7.41 -12.20 -25.72
N ARG A 551 -6.74 -11.59 -26.69
CA ARG A 551 -6.13 -10.26 -26.58
C ARG A 551 -6.67 -9.35 -27.67
N TYR A 552 -6.78 -8.08 -27.33
CA TYR A 552 -7.31 -7.03 -28.17
C TYR A 552 -6.23 -5.97 -28.38
N ASP A 553 -6.03 -5.55 -29.63
CA ASP A 553 -5.32 -4.32 -29.94
C ASP A 553 -6.35 -3.25 -30.22
N LEU A 554 -6.25 -2.13 -29.54
CA LEU A 554 -7.25 -1.07 -29.50
C LEU A 554 -6.66 0.25 -29.98
N ALA A 555 -7.50 1.15 -30.47
CA ALA A 555 -7.09 2.49 -30.89
C ALA A 555 -8.01 3.56 -30.30
N LEU A 556 -7.44 4.71 -29.93
CA LEU A 556 -8.14 5.89 -29.44
C LEU A 556 -7.80 7.09 -30.33
N LYS A 557 -8.83 7.83 -30.78
CA LYS A 557 -8.64 9.10 -31.47
C LYS A 557 -8.45 10.22 -30.46
N GLU A 558 -7.34 10.94 -30.56
CA GLU A 558 -7.10 12.19 -29.84
C GLU A 558 -6.86 13.31 -30.85
N GLY A 559 -7.91 13.95 -31.25
CA GLY A 559 -7.86 14.98 -32.30
C GLY A 559 -7.38 14.40 -33.64
N LYS A 560 -6.18 14.79 -34.10
CA LYS A 560 -5.55 14.25 -35.32
C LYS A 560 -4.69 13.02 -35.09
N ASN A 561 -4.39 12.67 -33.82
CA ASN A 561 -3.50 11.57 -33.46
C ASN A 561 -4.31 10.32 -33.11
N ILE A 562 -3.71 9.15 -33.34
CA ILE A 562 -4.27 7.87 -32.94
C ILE A 562 -3.28 7.23 -31.97
N ARG A 563 -3.74 6.96 -30.76
CA ARG A 563 -3.02 6.16 -29.78
C ARG A 563 -3.40 4.69 -29.96
N VAL A 564 -2.43 3.80 -29.82
CA VAL A 564 -2.65 2.37 -30.01
C VAL A 564 -2.23 1.62 -28.75
N PHE A 565 -3.12 0.76 -28.27
CA PHE A 565 -2.94 -0.06 -27.08
C PHE A 565 -2.87 -1.52 -27.46
N TYR A 566 -1.79 -2.21 -27.12
CA TYR A 566 -1.50 -3.57 -27.55
C TYR A 566 -1.73 -4.58 -26.45
N GLY A 567 -2.28 -5.74 -26.81
CA GLY A 567 -2.40 -6.89 -25.95
C GLY A 567 -3.33 -6.73 -24.75
N VAL A 568 -4.34 -5.88 -24.87
CA VAL A 568 -5.38 -5.66 -23.86
C VAL A 568 -6.17 -6.96 -23.65
N THR A 569 -6.38 -7.36 -22.40
CA THR A 569 -7.22 -8.54 -22.05
C THR A 569 -8.64 -8.11 -21.74
N GLN A 570 -9.57 -9.07 -21.73
CA GLN A 570 -10.98 -8.81 -21.47
C GLN A 570 -11.21 -8.09 -20.13
N ASP A 571 -10.38 -8.38 -19.13
CA ASP A 571 -10.45 -7.75 -17.80
C ASP A 571 -10.02 -6.27 -17.81
N GLY A 572 -9.31 -5.84 -18.86
CA GLY A 572 -8.88 -4.44 -19.06
C GLY A 572 -9.81 -3.62 -19.96
N MET A 573 -10.93 -4.20 -20.41
CA MET A 573 -11.87 -3.57 -21.35
C MET A 573 -13.12 -3.09 -20.61
N GLU A 574 -12.99 -1.96 -19.90
CA GLU A 574 -14.12 -1.28 -19.22
C GLU A 574 -14.58 -0.03 -19.99
N GLY A 575 -15.72 0.55 -19.60
CA GLY A 575 -16.24 1.77 -20.21
C GLY A 575 -16.55 1.62 -21.72
N PRO A 576 -16.10 2.56 -22.57
CA PRO A 576 -16.35 2.52 -24.01
C PRO A 576 -15.71 1.31 -24.71
N TRP A 577 -14.74 0.62 -24.10
CA TRP A 577 -14.07 -0.57 -24.66
C TRP A 577 -14.89 -1.85 -24.50
N ALA A 578 -15.76 -1.94 -23.50
CA ALA A 578 -16.59 -3.11 -23.21
C ALA A 578 -17.48 -3.52 -24.40
N GLN A 579 -17.83 -2.58 -25.27
CA GLN A 579 -18.65 -2.83 -26.47
C GLN A 579 -17.98 -3.76 -27.50
N PHE A 580 -16.66 -3.96 -27.43
CA PHE A 580 -15.93 -4.86 -28.31
C PHE A 580 -15.85 -6.29 -27.76
N VAL A 581 -16.12 -6.51 -26.48
CA VAL A 581 -16.13 -7.84 -25.84
C VAL A 581 -17.39 -8.62 -26.19
N LYS A 582 -18.56 -7.99 -26.15
CA LYS A 582 -19.88 -8.63 -26.30
C LYS A 582 -20.18 -9.24 -27.68
N LYS A 583 -19.43 -8.89 -28.72
CA LYS A 583 -19.62 -9.44 -30.07
C LYS A 583 -18.97 -10.80 -30.32
N ASN A 584 -18.06 -11.25 -29.43
CA ASN A 584 -17.35 -12.52 -29.63
C ASN A 584 -17.98 -13.73 -28.95
N GLU A 585 -18.96 -13.53 -28.05
CA GLU A 585 -19.72 -14.65 -27.46
C GLU A 585 -20.81 -15.17 -28.43
N ALA A 586 -21.33 -14.31 -29.29
CA ALA A 586 -22.34 -14.67 -30.30
C ALA A 586 -21.77 -15.31 -31.59
N ALA A 587 -20.43 -15.37 -31.73
CA ALA A 587 -19.76 -16.00 -32.87
C ALA A 587 -19.07 -17.34 -32.49
N ALA A 588 -19.30 -17.83 -31.25
CA ALA A 588 -18.71 -19.06 -30.72
C ALA A 588 -19.78 -20.12 -30.35
N GLU A 589 -21.06 -19.87 -30.63
CA GLU A 589 -22.13 -20.83 -30.82
C GLU A 589 -22.36 -21.06 -32.34
#